data_4789871cf85900bc9a94a56a0b80bb5f
#
_entry.id   4789871cf85900bc9a94a56a0b80bb5f
#
_cell.length_a   1.000
_cell.length_b   1.000
_cell.length_c   1.000
_cell.angle_alpha   90.00
_cell.angle_beta   90.00
_cell.angle_gamma   90.00
#
_symmetry.space_group_name_H-M   'P 1'
#
loop_
_entity.id
_entity.type
_entity.pdbx_description
1 polymer ?
#
loop_
_entity_poly.entity_id
_entity_poly.type
_entity_poly.pdbx_seq_one_letter_code
_entity_poly.pdbx_strand_id
1 'polypeptide(L)'
;MRKICIVSGGSGGLGLAIAELLIRAGKEVLILGRNNEKLVKAAKKLNRISKNARISTLVCNVGNETDVRNTGKFLEEHNIVTEYLFNNAGKGHFAPATAATSGIVDEIFESSLKGLILLTSEVLKITPEKEELTIVNIMSTSALLGRDQETIYCAAKFGARGYTEALRSELKGKKRNIIAVYPGGMKTDFYKAAGVNRDLTGFMDPKEVAEKIVHSVLNSDKLVVTDITISRKK
;
A
#
# COMPACT_ATOMS: atom_id res chain seq x y z
N MET A 1 -13.59 -15.95 13.21
CA MET A 1 -12.32 -15.19 13.16
C MET A 1 -12.64 -13.72 12.90
N ARG A 2 -11.93 -12.81 13.55
CA ARG A 2 -12.04 -11.36 13.35
C ARG A 2 -11.39 -10.98 12.03
N LYS A 3 -12.03 -10.13 11.21
CA LYS A 3 -11.50 -9.70 9.91
C LYS A 3 -10.85 -8.32 10.02
N ILE A 4 -9.71 -8.12 9.36
CA ILE A 4 -8.97 -6.85 9.39
C ILE A 4 -8.51 -6.41 7.99
N CYS A 5 -8.42 -5.12 7.79
CA CYS A 5 -7.76 -4.51 6.65
C CYS A 5 -6.34 -4.07 7.05
N ILE A 6 -5.34 -4.49 6.33
CA ILE A 6 -3.94 -4.09 6.55
C ILE A 6 -3.58 -2.99 5.56
N VAL A 7 -2.99 -1.90 6.06
CA VAL A 7 -2.49 -0.79 5.22
C VAL A 7 -1.03 -0.53 5.54
N SER A 8 -0.12 -0.94 4.67
CA SER A 8 1.29 -0.60 4.79
C SER A 8 1.53 0.87 4.41
N GLY A 9 2.41 1.56 5.14
CA GLY A 9 2.58 3.00 5.00
C GLY A 9 1.34 3.80 5.44
N GLY A 10 0.53 3.26 6.36
CA GLY A 10 -0.74 3.84 6.82
C GLY A 10 -0.61 5.05 7.74
N SER A 11 0.60 5.48 8.07
CA SER A 11 0.83 6.61 8.98
C SER A 11 0.74 8.00 8.34
N GLY A 12 0.58 8.09 7.00
CA GLY A 12 0.50 9.36 6.28
C GLY A 12 0.06 9.22 4.82
N GLY A 13 -0.10 10.34 4.15
CA GLY A 13 -0.40 10.41 2.72
C GLY A 13 -1.61 9.58 2.30
N LEU A 14 -1.47 8.87 1.18
CA LEU A 14 -2.52 8.01 0.63
C LEU A 14 -2.90 6.88 1.58
N GLY A 15 -1.93 6.23 2.25
CA GLY A 15 -2.21 5.12 3.16
C GLY A 15 -3.10 5.54 4.34
N LEU A 16 -2.86 6.72 4.92
CA LEU A 16 -3.70 7.26 5.99
C LEU A 16 -5.12 7.59 5.48
N ALA A 17 -5.24 8.14 4.27
CA ALA A 17 -6.53 8.42 3.66
C ALA A 17 -7.33 7.14 3.36
N ILE A 18 -6.66 6.08 2.89
CA ILE A 18 -7.27 4.74 2.73
C ILE A 18 -7.76 4.21 4.08
N ALA A 19 -6.92 4.24 5.12
CA ALA A 19 -7.29 3.78 6.46
C ALA A 19 -8.50 4.54 7.02
N GLU A 20 -8.57 5.86 6.80
CA GLU A 20 -9.72 6.69 7.18
C GLU A 20 -11.02 6.21 6.54
N LEU A 21 -11.02 5.93 5.24
CA LEU A 21 -12.20 5.48 4.51
C LEU A 21 -12.63 4.06 4.90
N LEU A 22 -11.67 3.17 5.15
CA LEU A 22 -11.97 1.82 5.64
C LEU A 22 -12.68 1.87 7.01
N ILE A 23 -12.23 2.75 7.91
CA ILE A 23 -12.88 2.95 9.22
C ILE A 23 -14.29 3.53 9.05
N ARG A 24 -14.49 4.50 8.13
CA ARG A 24 -15.83 5.03 7.81
C ARG A 24 -16.76 3.95 7.25
N ALA A 25 -16.21 2.96 6.54
CA ALA A 25 -16.93 1.78 6.07
C ALA A 25 -17.13 0.69 7.15
N GLY A 26 -16.81 0.97 8.42
CA GLY A 26 -16.98 0.04 9.53
C GLY A 26 -15.95 -1.08 9.59
N LYS A 27 -14.86 -0.99 8.82
CA LYS A 27 -13.79 -1.99 8.82
C LYS A 27 -12.84 -1.80 9.99
N GLU A 28 -12.28 -2.90 10.48
CA GLU A 28 -11.16 -2.88 11.41
C GLU A 28 -9.85 -2.71 10.62
N VAL A 29 -8.92 -1.89 11.11
CA VAL A 29 -7.72 -1.51 10.36
C VAL A 29 -6.45 -1.72 11.19
N LEU A 30 -5.46 -2.39 10.60
CA LEU A 30 -4.08 -2.42 11.06
C LEU A 30 -3.23 -1.54 10.14
N ILE A 31 -2.64 -0.48 10.70
CA ILE A 31 -1.70 0.34 9.96
C ILE A 31 -0.27 -0.04 10.29
N LEU A 32 0.54 -0.27 9.26
CA LEU A 32 1.96 -0.58 9.36
C LEU A 32 2.81 0.63 8.96
N GLY A 33 3.93 0.82 9.65
CA GLY A 33 4.90 1.87 9.31
C GLY A 33 6.16 1.77 10.15
N ARG A 34 7.24 2.43 9.71
CA ARG A 34 8.56 2.36 10.36
C ARG A 34 8.70 3.25 11.61
N ASN A 35 7.90 4.30 11.69
CA ASN A 35 8.02 5.32 12.75
C ASN A 35 6.83 5.23 13.70
N ASN A 36 7.12 4.83 14.95
CA ASN A 36 6.11 4.64 15.99
C ASN A 36 5.35 5.94 16.33
N GLU A 37 6.04 7.08 16.40
CA GLU A 37 5.36 8.35 16.73
C GLU A 37 4.35 8.76 15.67
N LYS A 38 4.69 8.56 14.37
CA LYS A 38 3.76 8.81 13.26
C LYS A 38 2.57 7.84 13.30
N LEU A 39 2.80 6.57 13.64
CA LEU A 39 1.72 5.58 13.82
C LEU A 39 0.78 5.98 14.95
N VAL A 40 1.31 6.37 16.10
CA VAL A 40 0.51 6.82 17.25
C VAL A 40 -0.32 8.08 16.91
N LYS A 41 0.29 9.06 16.21
CA LYS A 41 -0.42 10.27 15.74
C LYS A 41 -1.54 9.90 14.75
N ALA A 42 -1.26 8.99 13.82
CA ALA A 42 -2.24 8.50 12.85
C ALA A 42 -3.41 7.79 13.56
N ALA A 43 -3.12 6.86 14.47
CA ALA A 43 -4.15 6.15 15.24
C ALA A 43 -5.04 7.11 16.05
N LYS A 44 -4.46 8.11 16.72
CA LYS A 44 -5.23 9.15 17.41
C LYS A 44 -6.17 9.92 16.49
N LYS A 45 -5.73 10.24 15.26
CA LYS A 45 -6.57 10.89 14.25
C LYS A 45 -7.70 9.97 13.79
N LEU A 46 -7.40 8.72 13.50
CA LEU A 46 -8.34 7.73 13.01
C LEU A 46 -9.40 7.37 14.06
N ASN A 47 -9.03 7.28 15.35
CA ASN A 47 -9.96 7.01 16.46
C ASN A 47 -11.03 8.11 16.64
N ARG A 48 -10.80 9.32 16.11
CA ARG A 48 -11.79 10.41 16.15
C ARG A 48 -12.88 10.29 15.09
N ILE A 49 -12.71 9.39 14.10
CA ILE A 49 -13.64 9.24 12.98
C ILE A 49 -14.91 8.52 13.40
N SER A 50 -14.78 7.50 14.25
CA SER A 50 -15.90 6.70 14.75
C SER A 50 -15.64 6.26 16.18
N LYS A 51 -16.68 6.32 17.04
CA LYS A 51 -16.60 5.80 18.41
C LYS A 51 -16.33 4.29 18.46
N ASN A 52 -16.70 3.58 17.41
CA ASN A 52 -16.51 2.13 17.27
C ASN A 52 -15.30 1.77 16.40
N ALA A 53 -14.43 2.75 16.09
CA ALA A 53 -13.24 2.48 15.27
C ALA A 53 -12.32 1.47 15.99
N ARG A 54 -11.97 0.41 15.27
CA ARG A 54 -10.99 -0.57 15.73
C ARG A 54 -9.72 -0.40 14.92
N ILE A 55 -8.69 0.16 15.56
CA ILE A 55 -7.43 0.50 14.92
C ILE A 55 -6.30 -0.11 15.73
N SER A 56 -5.48 -0.87 15.05
CA SER A 56 -4.21 -1.39 15.55
C SER A 56 -3.05 -0.75 14.79
N THR A 57 -1.92 -0.62 15.45
CA THR A 57 -0.68 -0.14 14.83
C THR A 57 0.43 -1.13 15.10
N LEU A 58 1.29 -1.35 14.11
CA LEU A 58 2.48 -2.16 14.30
C LEU A 58 3.68 -1.49 13.61
N VAL A 59 4.78 -1.37 14.35
CA VAL A 59 6.04 -0.92 13.75
C VAL A 59 6.56 -2.03 12.85
N CYS A 60 6.66 -1.75 11.56
CA CYS A 60 7.08 -2.71 10.55
C CYS A 60 7.81 -1.99 9.42
N ASN A 61 9.05 -2.37 9.18
CA ASN A 61 9.72 -2.12 7.91
C ASN A 61 9.36 -3.28 6.97
N VAL A 62 8.49 -3.03 6.00
CA VAL A 62 8.02 -4.07 5.07
C VAL A 62 9.16 -4.71 4.26
N GLY A 63 10.30 -4.03 4.06
CA GLY A 63 11.50 -4.58 3.43
C GLY A 63 12.30 -5.53 4.33
N ASN A 64 11.99 -5.58 5.64
CA ASN A 64 12.63 -6.47 6.60
C ASN A 64 11.75 -7.71 6.84
N GLU A 65 12.29 -8.89 6.53
CA GLU A 65 11.55 -10.14 6.64
C GLU A 65 11.12 -10.47 8.07
N THR A 66 11.94 -10.14 9.06
CA THR A 66 11.62 -10.37 10.48
C THR A 66 10.44 -9.54 10.93
N ASP A 67 10.37 -8.25 10.55
CA ASP A 67 9.25 -7.37 10.87
C ASP A 67 7.95 -7.87 10.21
N VAL A 68 8.05 -8.35 8.96
CA VAL A 68 6.91 -8.91 8.23
C VAL A 68 6.42 -10.20 8.90
N ARG A 69 7.31 -11.10 9.30
CA ARG A 69 6.95 -12.30 10.06
C ARG A 69 6.32 -11.97 11.42
N ASN A 70 6.80 -10.93 12.10
CA ASN A 70 6.20 -10.46 13.34
C ASN A 70 4.77 -9.92 13.13
N THR A 71 4.51 -9.33 11.95
CA THR A 71 3.13 -8.96 11.58
C THR A 71 2.26 -10.22 11.41
N GLY A 72 2.76 -11.27 10.77
CA GLY A 72 2.06 -12.56 10.65
C GLY A 72 1.73 -13.17 12.01
N LYS A 73 2.74 -13.29 12.90
CA LYS A 73 2.56 -13.78 14.28
C LYS A 73 1.50 -12.99 15.05
N PHE A 74 1.55 -11.66 14.97
CA PHE A 74 0.53 -10.80 15.60
C PHE A 74 -0.89 -11.17 15.15
N LEU A 75 -1.10 -11.43 13.86
CA LEU A 75 -2.41 -11.80 13.34
C LEU A 75 -2.86 -13.18 13.82
N GLU A 76 -1.95 -14.15 13.84
CA GLU A 76 -2.23 -15.52 14.32
C GLU A 76 -2.54 -15.55 15.82
N GLU A 77 -1.72 -14.92 16.66
CA GLU A 77 -1.89 -14.84 18.12
C GLU A 77 -3.22 -14.19 18.52
N HIS A 78 -3.72 -13.24 17.72
CA HIS A 78 -4.99 -12.57 17.97
C HIS A 78 -6.19 -13.19 17.23
N ASN A 79 -6.00 -14.33 16.54
CA ASN A 79 -7.00 -15.01 15.74
C ASN A 79 -7.69 -14.08 14.71
N ILE A 80 -6.87 -13.34 13.98
CA ILE A 80 -7.27 -12.33 12.99
C ILE A 80 -7.02 -12.86 11.57
N VAL A 81 -7.99 -12.67 10.68
CA VAL A 81 -7.88 -12.96 9.25
C VAL A 81 -7.83 -11.66 8.45
N THR A 82 -6.93 -11.58 7.51
CA THR A 82 -6.86 -10.45 6.60
C THR A 82 -7.95 -10.54 5.54
N GLU A 83 -8.80 -9.52 5.47
CA GLU A 83 -9.83 -9.37 4.43
C GLU A 83 -9.31 -8.54 3.25
N TYR A 84 -8.61 -7.44 3.55
CA TYR A 84 -7.96 -6.57 2.57
C TYR A 84 -6.52 -6.29 2.96
N LEU A 85 -5.61 -6.43 2.01
CA LEU A 85 -4.22 -6.00 2.13
C LEU A 85 -3.94 -4.86 1.16
N PHE A 86 -3.65 -3.66 1.67
CA PHE A 86 -3.19 -2.53 0.87
C PHE A 86 -1.67 -2.40 0.99
N ASN A 87 -0.96 -2.87 -0.02
CA ASN A 87 0.46 -2.66 -0.18
C ASN A 87 0.71 -1.24 -0.70
N ASN A 88 0.78 -0.27 0.21
CA ASN A 88 0.92 1.15 -0.11
C ASN A 88 2.29 1.72 0.29
N ALA A 89 3.04 1.06 1.16
CA ALA A 89 4.38 1.52 1.53
C ALA A 89 5.28 1.66 0.28
N GLY A 90 6.06 2.72 0.24
CA GLY A 90 7.00 2.97 -0.84
C GLY A 90 7.74 4.28 -0.66
N LYS A 91 8.89 4.41 -1.33
CA LYS A 91 9.72 5.61 -1.37
C LYS A 91 10.04 5.95 -2.82
N GLY A 92 10.09 7.24 -3.14
CA GLY A 92 10.51 7.74 -4.45
C GLY A 92 12.00 8.06 -4.47
N HIS A 93 12.56 8.10 -5.68
CA HIS A 93 13.87 8.63 -5.95
C HIS A 93 13.81 9.41 -7.28
N PHE A 94 14.31 10.63 -7.27
CA PHE A 94 14.23 11.58 -8.37
C PHE A 94 15.62 12.19 -8.61
N ALA A 95 16.41 11.59 -9.48
CA ALA A 95 17.75 12.03 -9.82
C ALA A 95 18.17 11.48 -11.19
N PRO A 96 19.19 12.07 -11.85
CA PRO A 96 19.78 11.51 -13.05
C PRO A 96 20.26 10.07 -12.83
N ALA A 97 20.23 9.24 -13.88
CA ALA A 97 20.66 7.84 -13.81
C ALA A 97 22.11 7.68 -13.28
N THR A 98 22.97 8.66 -13.54
CA THR A 98 24.34 8.69 -13.07
C THR A 98 24.50 8.86 -11.55
N ALA A 99 23.44 9.25 -10.83
CA ALA A 99 23.40 9.36 -9.36
C ALA A 99 23.05 8.04 -8.66
N ALA A 100 22.89 6.94 -9.40
CA ALA A 100 22.57 5.63 -8.85
C ALA A 100 23.74 5.10 -8.00
N THR A 101 23.43 4.69 -6.77
CA THR A 101 24.34 3.95 -5.88
C THR A 101 23.66 2.68 -5.40
N SER A 102 24.42 1.67 -4.98
CA SER A 102 23.85 0.44 -4.40
C SER A 102 22.87 0.76 -3.28
N GLY A 103 23.25 1.61 -2.33
CA GLY A 103 22.39 1.95 -1.19
C GLY A 103 21.05 2.58 -1.61
N ILE A 104 21.05 3.44 -2.64
CA ILE A 104 19.81 4.04 -3.18
C ILE A 104 18.95 2.96 -3.86
N VAL A 105 19.56 2.12 -4.69
CA VAL A 105 18.86 1.00 -5.35
C VAL A 105 18.22 0.10 -4.30
N ASP A 106 18.98 -0.35 -3.31
CA ASP A 106 18.50 -1.21 -2.23
C ASP A 106 17.32 -0.57 -1.48
N GLU A 107 17.46 0.70 -1.08
CA GLU A 107 16.40 1.40 -0.33
C GLU A 107 15.08 1.49 -1.12
N ILE A 108 15.14 1.82 -2.41
CA ILE A 108 13.95 1.96 -3.25
C ILE A 108 13.32 0.60 -3.53
N PHE A 109 14.13 -0.41 -3.84
CA PHE A 109 13.65 -1.77 -4.09
C PHE A 109 13.09 -2.42 -2.81
N GLU A 110 13.75 -2.24 -1.67
CA GLU A 110 13.25 -2.74 -0.38
C GLU A 110 11.86 -2.19 -0.05
N SER A 111 11.66 -0.88 -0.19
CA SER A 111 10.39 -0.27 0.21
C SER A 111 9.28 -0.44 -0.82
N SER A 112 9.60 -0.46 -2.14
CA SER A 112 8.61 -0.34 -3.22
C SER A 112 8.34 -1.64 -3.98
N LEU A 113 9.20 -2.66 -3.83
CA LEU A 113 9.06 -3.96 -4.48
C LEU A 113 9.19 -5.12 -3.47
N LYS A 114 10.35 -5.29 -2.82
CA LYS A 114 10.60 -6.39 -1.88
C LYS A 114 9.55 -6.41 -0.76
N GLY A 115 9.25 -5.25 -0.17
CA GLY A 115 8.27 -5.16 0.91
C GLY A 115 6.86 -5.56 0.49
N LEU A 116 6.44 -5.19 -0.72
CA LEU A 116 5.18 -5.63 -1.30
C LEU A 116 5.15 -7.16 -1.45
N ILE A 117 6.23 -7.76 -1.95
CA ILE A 117 6.35 -9.22 -2.14
C ILE A 117 6.30 -9.94 -0.79
N LEU A 118 7.12 -9.51 0.16
CA LEU A 118 7.24 -10.17 1.48
C LEU A 118 5.91 -10.10 2.25
N LEU A 119 5.29 -8.92 2.34
CA LEU A 119 4.05 -8.76 3.07
C LEU A 119 2.89 -9.52 2.41
N THR A 120 2.84 -9.52 1.07
CA THR A 120 1.86 -10.35 0.33
C THR A 120 2.07 -11.83 0.62
N SER A 121 3.29 -12.33 0.54
CA SER A 121 3.63 -13.73 0.82
C SER A 121 3.22 -14.14 2.23
N GLU A 122 3.53 -13.32 3.23
CA GLU A 122 3.19 -13.60 4.63
C GLU A 122 1.68 -13.66 4.85
N VAL A 123 0.93 -12.66 4.33
CA VAL A 123 -0.53 -12.64 4.46
C VAL A 123 -1.19 -13.82 3.73
N LEU A 124 -0.66 -14.22 2.58
CA LEU A 124 -1.16 -15.40 1.85
C LEU A 124 -0.95 -16.70 2.64
N LYS A 125 0.20 -16.86 3.31
CA LYS A 125 0.52 -18.06 4.11
C LYS A 125 -0.45 -18.25 5.27
N ILE A 126 -0.78 -17.15 5.97
CA ILE A 126 -1.58 -17.21 7.20
C ILE A 126 -3.10 -17.05 6.96
N THR A 127 -3.52 -16.59 5.76
CA THR A 127 -4.94 -16.47 5.44
C THR A 127 -5.49 -17.79 4.89
N PRO A 128 -6.42 -18.46 5.60
CA PRO A 128 -6.96 -19.74 5.17
C PRO A 128 -7.53 -19.67 3.74
N GLU A 129 -7.38 -20.73 2.95
CA GLU A 129 -7.85 -20.76 1.54
C GLU A 129 -9.35 -20.54 1.37
N LYS A 130 -10.14 -20.94 2.37
CA LYS A 130 -11.61 -20.75 2.37
C LYS A 130 -12.04 -19.29 2.56
N GLU A 131 -11.19 -18.46 3.14
CA GLU A 131 -11.48 -17.04 3.37
C GLU A 131 -11.17 -16.22 2.12
N GLU A 132 -11.99 -15.21 1.88
CA GLU A 132 -11.74 -14.24 0.81
C GLU A 132 -10.65 -13.24 1.22
N LEU A 133 -9.73 -12.95 0.31
CA LEU A 133 -8.68 -11.96 0.49
C LEU A 133 -8.53 -11.12 -0.77
N THR A 134 -8.62 -9.81 -0.62
CA THR A 134 -8.32 -8.86 -1.69
C THR A 134 -6.99 -8.17 -1.41
N ILE A 135 -6.05 -8.28 -2.33
CA ILE A 135 -4.73 -7.65 -2.28
C ILE A 135 -4.71 -6.48 -3.26
N VAL A 136 -4.46 -5.29 -2.73
CA VAL A 136 -4.45 -4.03 -3.47
C VAL A 136 -3.02 -3.49 -3.50
N ASN A 137 -2.37 -3.60 -4.65
CA ASN A 137 -0.99 -3.16 -4.84
C ASN A 137 -0.96 -1.73 -5.36
N ILE A 138 -0.56 -0.78 -4.51
CA ILE A 138 -0.44 0.63 -4.86
C ILE A 138 0.92 0.86 -5.52
N MET A 139 0.89 1.04 -6.81
CA MET A 139 2.10 1.30 -7.61
C MET A 139 2.24 2.80 -7.94
N SER A 140 2.22 3.15 -9.19
CA SER A 140 2.27 4.52 -9.74
C SER A 140 2.03 4.45 -11.24
N THR A 141 1.66 5.57 -11.85
CA THR A 141 1.75 5.70 -13.33
C THR A 141 3.20 5.49 -13.84
N SER A 142 4.21 5.59 -12.97
CA SER A 142 5.60 5.23 -13.26
C SER A 142 5.84 3.72 -13.38
N ALA A 143 4.82 2.88 -13.16
CA ALA A 143 4.82 1.45 -13.50
C ALA A 143 4.27 1.17 -14.92
N LEU A 144 3.74 2.19 -15.58
CA LEU A 144 3.15 2.09 -16.92
C LEU A 144 4.00 2.78 -17.98
N LEU A 145 4.77 3.79 -17.58
CA LEU A 145 5.58 4.61 -18.48
C LEU A 145 6.85 5.06 -17.75
N GLY A 146 8.00 4.90 -18.40
CA GLY A 146 9.28 5.46 -17.92
C GLY A 146 9.23 6.99 -17.84
N ARG A 147 9.88 7.56 -16.82
CA ARG A 147 9.90 9.00 -16.58
C ARG A 147 11.33 9.48 -16.38
N ASP A 148 11.58 10.69 -16.87
CA ASP A 148 12.84 11.36 -16.63
C ASP A 148 13.16 11.48 -15.14
N GLN A 149 14.41 11.24 -14.76
CA GLN A 149 14.93 11.26 -13.40
C GLN A 149 14.25 10.29 -12.40
N GLU A 150 13.46 9.32 -12.88
CA GLU A 150 12.77 8.32 -12.05
C GLU A 150 13.27 6.89 -12.37
N THR A 151 14.47 6.70 -12.92
CA THR A 151 14.93 5.40 -13.45
C THR A 151 14.84 4.25 -12.44
N ILE A 152 15.39 4.44 -11.22
CA ILE A 152 15.37 3.43 -10.14
C ILE A 152 13.94 3.21 -9.64
N TYR A 153 13.19 4.30 -9.45
CA TYR A 153 11.80 4.23 -9.01
C TYR A 153 10.90 3.54 -10.04
N CYS A 154 11.03 3.88 -11.32
CA CYS A 154 10.34 3.18 -12.40
C CYS A 154 10.68 1.68 -12.40
N ALA A 155 11.97 1.31 -12.31
CA ALA A 155 12.37 -0.09 -12.27
C ALA A 155 11.68 -0.88 -11.15
N ALA A 156 11.64 -0.33 -9.92
CA ALA A 156 10.94 -0.96 -8.81
C ALA A 156 9.42 -1.05 -9.05
N LYS A 157 8.79 -0.02 -9.61
CA LYS A 157 7.34 0.00 -9.88
C LYS A 157 6.94 -0.89 -11.07
N PHE A 158 7.76 -0.98 -12.13
CA PHE A 158 7.57 -1.99 -13.18
C PHE A 158 7.74 -3.42 -12.63
N GLY A 159 8.74 -3.65 -11.76
CA GLY A 159 8.89 -4.93 -11.07
C GLY A 159 7.66 -5.30 -10.23
N ALA A 160 7.11 -4.33 -9.49
CA ALA A 160 5.88 -4.52 -8.70
C ALA A 160 4.66 -4.84 -9.60
N ARG A 161 4.58 -4.22 -10.79
CA ARG A 161 3.56 -4.56 -11.79
C ARG A 161 3.72 -5.99 -12.29
N GLY A 162 4.92 -6.39 -12.72
CA GLY A 162 5.19 -7.74 -13.19
C GLY A 162 4.84 -8.80 -12.14
N TYR A 163 5.24 -8.56 -10.88
CA TYR A 163 4.85 -9.41 -9.77
C TYR A 163 3.33 -9.50 -9.59
N THR A 164 2.63 -8.37 -9.67
CA THR A 164 1.16 -8.30 -9.51
C THR A 164 0.43 -9.09 -10.59
N GLU A 165 0.88 -8.98 -11.85
CA GLU A 165 0.32 -9.73 -12.99
C GLU A 165 0.56 -11.24 -12.85
N ALA A 166 1.78 -11.64 -12.48
CA ALA A 166 2.13 -13.04 -12.24
C ALA A 166 1.33 -13.64 -11.08
N LEU A 167 1.21 -12.91 -9.95
CA LEU A 167 0.44 -13.33 -8.78
C LEU A 167 -1.05 -13.51 -9.13
N ARG A 168 -1.62 -12.63 -9.94
CA ARG A 168 -3.00 -12.75 -10.41
C ARG A 168 -3.21 -14.03 -11.23
N SER A 169 -2.25 -14.38 -12.07
CA SER A 169 -2.27 -15.63 -12.84
C SER A 169 -2.16 -16.86 -11.94
N GLU A 170 -1.24 -16.85 -10.98
CA GLU A 170 -0.99 -17.95 -10.03
C GLU A 170 -2.22 -18.25 -9.14
N LEU A 171 -2.93 -17.20 -8.73
CA LEU A 171 -4.06 -17.31 -7.80
C LEU A 171 -5.42 -17.38 -8.51
N LYS A 172 -5.43 -17.52 -9.84
CA LYS A 172 -6.66 -17.66 -10.63
C LYS A 172 -7.50 -18.83 -10.13
N GLY A 173 -8.79 -18.60 -9.93
CA GLY A 173 -9.73 -19.63 -9.41
C GLY A 173 -9.72 -19.82 -7.90
N LYS A 174 -8.84 -19.16 -7.17
CA LYS A 174 -8.86 -19.13 -5.71
C LYS A 174 -9.69 -17.93 -5.20
N LYS A 175 -10.07 -17.94 -3.95
CA LYS A 175 -10.75 -16.82 -3.28
C LYS A 175 -9.76 -15.66 -2.99
N ARG A 176 -9.06 -15.22 -4.01
CA ARG A 176 -8.00 -14.19 -3.97
C ARG A 176 -8.20 -13.20 -5.11
N ASN A 177 -8.50 -11.96 -4.76
CA ASN A 177 -8.61 -10.85 -5.71
C ASN A 177 -7.33 -10.00 -5.68
N ILE A 178 -6.74 -9.76 -6.84
CA ILE A 178 -5.49 -8.99 -6.95
C ILE A 178 -5.77 -7.74 -7.79
N ILE A 179 -5.66 -6.58 -7.17
CA ILE A 179 -5.95 -5.28 -7.77
C ILE A 179 -4.66 -4.47 -7.89
N ALA A 180 -4.38 -3.99 -9.09
CA ALA A 180 -3.28 -3.09 -9.40
C ALA A 180 -3.77 -1.65 -9.43
N VAL A 181 -3.12 -0.75 -8.69
CA VAL A 181 -3.49 0.68 -8.65
C VAL A 181 -2.32 1.54 -9.12
N TYR A 182 -2.58 2.41 -10.09
CA TYR A 182 -1.60 3.27 -10.73
C TYR A 182 -1.95 4.76 -10.53
N PRO A 183 -1.76 5.33 -9.33
CA PRO A 183 -2.00 6.75 -9.12
C PRO A 183 -0.90 7.60 -9.74
N GLY A 184 -1.28 8.77 -10.26
CA GLY A 184 -0.36 9.85 -10.62
C GLY A 184 0.13 10.63 -9.41
N GLY A 185 0.79 11.77 -9.61
CA GLY A 185 1.35 12.61 -8.55
C GLY A 185 0.28 13.17 -7.60
N MET A 186 0.54 13.09 -6.29
CA MET A 186 -0.36 13.52 -5.22
C MET A 186 0.30 14.55 -4.28
N LYS A 187 -0.50 15.39 -3.63
CA LYS A 187 -0.08 16.35 -2.59
C LYS A 187 0.22 15.61 -1.28
N THR A 188 1.41 15.03 -1.18
CA THR A 188 1.87 14.28 0.00
C THR A 188 3.33 14.61 0.30
N ASP A 189 3.83 14.20 1.46
CA ASP A 189 5.25 14.31 1.82
C ASP A 189 6.18 13.40 0.99
N PHE A 190 5.67 12.68 -0.01
CA PHE A 190 6.42 11.70 -0.79
C PHE A 190 7.66 12.30 -1.48
N TYR A 191 7.51 13.46 -2.12
CA TYR A 191 8.62 14.17 -2.78
C TYR A 191 9.62 14.73 -1.76
N LYS A 192 9.11 15.33 -0.68
CA LYS A 192 9.94 15.83 0.41
C LYS A 192 10.75 14.71 1.07
N ALA A 193 10.14 13.55 1.29
CA ALA A 193 10.80 12.38 1.84
C ALA A 193 11.87 11.78 0.89
N ALA A 194 11.75 12.04 -0.41
CA ALA A 194 12.76 11.72 -1.42
C ALA A 194 13.83 12.82 -1.60
N GLY A 195 13.85 13.85 -0.74
CA GLY A 195 14.82 14.95 -0.81
C GLY A 195 14.54 15.98 -1.90
N VAL A 196 13.35 15.96 -2.52
CA VAL A 196 12.99 16.85 -3.62
C VAL A 196 11.97 17.89 -3.16
N ASN A 197 12.33 19.16 -3.30
CA ASN A 197 11.39 20.27 -3.14
C ASN A 197 10.67 20.50 -4.48
N ARG A 198 9.46 19.98 -4.60
CA ARG A 198 8.64 20.05 -5.82
C ARG A 198 7.39 20.88 -5.57
N ASP A 199 7.07 21.78 -6.50
CA ASP A 199 5.76 22.43 -6.49
C ASP A 199 4.67 21.36 -6.73
N LEU A 200 3.77 21.25 -5.77
CA LEU A 200 2.66 20.32 -5.80
C LEU A 200 1.34 20.98 -6.22
N THR A 201 1.40 22.24 -6.69
CA THR A 201 0.21 22.92 -7.25
C THR A 201 -0.37 22.10 -8.39
N GLY A 202 -1.67 21.86 -8.35
CA GLY A 202 -2.34 21.00 -9.34
C GLY A 202 -2.12 19.50 -9.18
N PHE A 203 -1.36 19.01 -8.19
CA PHE A 203 -1.32 17.59 -7.86
C PHE A 203 -2.63 17.14 -7.20
N MET A 204 -2.96 15.84 -7.32
CA MET A 204 -4.21 15.28 -6.78
C MET A 204 -4.21 15.30 -5.24
N ASP A 205 -5.38 15.50 -4.64
CA ASP A 205 -5.56 15.28 -3.20
C ASP A 205 -5.52 13.76 -2.92
N PRO A 206 -4.68 13.29 -1.99
CA PRO A 206 -4.63 11.88 -1.64
C PRO A 206 -5.96 11.34 -1.09
N LYS A 207 -6.84 12.18 -0.56
CA LYS A 207 -8.19 11.77 -0.12
C LYS A 207 -9.08 11.44 -1.30
N GLU A 208 -9.11 12.28 -2.34
CA GLU A 208 -9.87 12.02 -3.56
C GLU A 208 -9.38 10.74 -4.27
N VAL A 209 -8.06 10.52 -4.28
CA VAL A 209 -7.47 9.29 -4.83
C VAL A 209 -7.88 8.07 -3.99
N ALA A 210 -7.83 8.19 -2.67
CA ALA A 210 -8.25 7.13 -1.76
C ALA A 210 -9.74 6.78 -1.92
N GLU A 211 -10.61 7.78 -2.11
CA GLU A 211 -12.04 7.57 -2.35
C GLU A 211 -12.29 6.72 -3.60
N LYS A 212 -11.59 7.00 -4.71
CA LYS A 212 -11.70 6.20 -5.93
C LYS A 212 -11.23 4.77 -5.71
N ILE A 213 -10.11 4.59 -5.02
CA ILE A 213 -9.55 3.27 -4.72
C ILE A 213 -10.50 2.47 -3.83
N VAL A 214 -10.86 3.00 -2.65
CA VAL A 214 -11.65 2.29 -1.65
C VAL A 214 -13.05 1.99 -2.18
N HIS A 215 -13.68 2.93 -2.91
CA HIS A 215 -14.97 2.70 -3.55
C HIS A 215 -14.90 1.54 -4.55
N SER A 216 -13.91 1.52 -5.42
CA SER A 216 -13.73 0.44 -6.41
C SER A 216 -13.41 -0.92 -5.76
N VAL A 217 -12.76 -0.93 -4.60
CA VAL A 217 -12.38 -2.15 -3.89
C VAL A 217 -13.52 -2.73 -3.07
N LEU A 218 -14.32 -1.89 -2.38
CA LEU A 218 -15.35 -2.36 -1.44
C LEU A 218 -16.71 -2.63 -2.10
N ASN A 219 -17.01 -2.04 -3.26
CA ASN A 219 -18.34 -2.10 -3.88
C ASN A 219 -18.43 -3.11 -5.04
N SER A 220 -17.67 -4.20 -4.99
CA SER A 220 -17.67 -5.21 -6.06
C SER A 220 -18.21 -6.56 -5.57
N ASP A 221 -19.53 -6.70 -5.54
CA ASP A 221 -20.17 -7.98 -5.09
C ASP A 221 -20.06 -9.11 -6.13
N LYS A 222 -20.07 -8.78 -7.42
CA LYS A 222 -20.06 -9.77 -8.51
C LYS A 222 -18.96 -9.56 -9.55
N LEU A 223 -18.31 -8.40 -9.53
CA LEU A 223 -17.28 -8.02 -10.49
C LEU A 223 -15.99 -7.69 -9.75
N VAL A 224 -14.86 -8.02 -10.33
CA VAL A 224 -13.55 -7.63 -9.80
C VAL A 224 -12.96 -6.57 -10.69
N VAL A 225 -12.65 -5.41 -10.10
CA VAL A 225 -11.81 -4.40 -10.75
C VAL A 225 -10.36 -4.89 -10.66
N THR A 226 -9.70 -5.07 -11.77
CA THR A 226 -8.33 -5.61 -11.80
C THR A 226 -7.27 -4.51 -11.80
N ASP A 227 -7.57 -3.38 -12.47
CA ASP A 227 -6.62 -2.30 -12.68
C ASP A 227 -7.30 -0.94 -12.54
N ILE A 228 -6.72 -0.06 -11.72
CA ILE A 228 -7.24 1.28 -11.45
C ILE A 228 -6.16 2.31 -11.79
N THR A 229 -6.32 3.04 -12.86
CA THR A 229 -5.45 4.18 -13.19
C THR A 229 -6.13 5.49 -12.81
N ILE A 230 -5.46 6.31 -11.99
CA ILE A 230 -5.99 7.59 -11.51
C ILE A 230 -5.03 8.70 -11.93
N SER A 231 -5.53 9.60 -12.78
CA SER A 231 -4.77 10.73 -13.29
C SER A 231 -5.55 12.03 -13.13
N ARG A 232 -4.84 13.15 -13.15
CA ARG A 232 -5.47 14.48 -13.18
C ARG A 232 -6.30 14.65 -14.47
N LYS A 233 -7.40 15.37 -14.38
CA LYS A 233 -8.02 15.94 -15.57
C LYS A 233 -7.03 16.91 -16.22
N LYS A 234 -6.93 16.87 -17.53
CA LYS A 234 -6.19 17.87 -18.31
C LYS A 234 -6.95 19.15 -18.38
#